data_7dc8f41fb59141adbbc3ffebc158ae1f
#
_entry.id   7dc8f41fb59141adbbc3ffebc158ae1f
#
_cell.length_a   1.000
_cell.length_b   1.000
_cell.length_c   1.000
_cell.angle_alpha   90.00
_cell.angle_beta   90.00
_cell.angle_gamma   90.00
#
_symmetry.space_group_name_H-M   'P 1'
#
loop_
_entity.id
_entity.type
_entity.pdbx_description
1 polymer ?
#
loop_
_entity_poly.entity_id
_entity_poly.type
_entity_poly.pdbx_seq_one_letter_code
_entity_poly.pdbx_strand_id
1 'polypeptide(L)'
;VALTVTLATFMEVLDTSIANVALPHIAGTYGASSDEATWVLTSYLVASAIVLPISGWLQDRFGRKRFYMTCVALFTISSVLCGFATSLGMLVFTRILQGAGGGGLAPSEQAILADTFSIEKRGQAFAVYGMAVVAAPAIGPTIGGWITDNYNWHWIFFINLPIGILSLFLSSRMVEDPPYLVEKRKTARGQKVDFTGLALVALGVGTLEIVFDKGQEKDWFGSHLITGATLAAVSLLIAFVWWEWRHRNPIVDLKLLKIRNFGTAVGLQFVLGMVLFGTTVLIPQFLQLLLGYTAEQAGWALSTGGLALIFMMPVAGQLVGRVRDARILVSIGYAVTALGLYNLTRIDLGVALGTMMLWRVFQVIGLPLVFIPISTLNYVGVPREKNNQISSFSNFARNLGGSFGTAMLTTFLERTAQVHQAALGSHVVPGSYAYETFVAKTKAAFATFGHANAAQLAMGDAYRELGRQANMLSYQNAFWVMSVAIAVLVPIPYLMKRPPAGGRARGRGGH
;
A
#
# COMPACT_ATOMS: atom_id res chain seq x y z
N VAL A 1 -24.50 6.14 -2.79
CA VAL A 1 -23.82 4.85 -2.53
C VAL A 1 -22.31 5.00 -2.63
N ALA A 2 -21.72 5.53 -3.76
CA ALA A 2 -20.26 5.60 -3.88
C ALA A 2 -19.61 6.36 -2.71
N LEU A 3 -19.99 7.61 -2.48
CA LEU A 3 -19.46 8.42 -1.36
C LEU A 3 -19.71 7.76 0.01
N THR A 4 -20.87 7.10 0.15
CA THR A 4 -21.23 6.43 1.42
C THR A 4 -20.29 5.31 1.78
N VAL A 5 -20.01 4.39 0.84
CA VAL A 5 -19.14 3.26 1.11
C VAL A 5 -17.68 3.69 1.19
N THR A 6 -17.26 4.65 0.37
CA THR A 6 -15.89 5.15 0.35
C THR A 6 -15.46 5.86 1.64
N LEU A 7 -16.43 6.32 2.46
CA LEU A 7 -16.16 6.95 3.74
C LEU A 7 -15.43 6.00 4.72
N ALA A 8 -15.74 4.70 4.67
CA ALA A 8 -15.08 3.73 5.54
C ALA A 8 -13.65 3.44 5.10
N THR A 9 -13.37 3.33 3.79
CA THR A 9 -11.98 3.22 3.31
C THR A 9 -11.18 4.49 3.60
N PHE A 10 -11.79 5.67 3.47
CA PHE A 10 -11.13 6.91 3.86
C PHE A 10 -10.72 6.87 5.34
N MET A 11 -11.62 6.45 6.23
CA MET A 11 -11.37 6.30 7.66
C MET A 11 -10.23 5.28 7.92
N GLU A 12 -10.27 4.12 7.26
CA GLU A 12 -9.25 3.05 7.40
C GLU A 12 -7.85 3.53 7.00
N VAL A 13 -7.75 4.15 5.82
CA VAL A 13 -6.46 4.61 5.31
C VAL A 13 -5.93 5.82 6.10
N LEU A 14 -6.83 6.68 6.57
CA LEU A 14 -6.50 7.79 7.44
C LEU A 14 -5.93 7.29 8.77
N ASP A 15 -6.58 6.31 9.41
CA ASP A 15 -6.15 5.69 10.67
C ASP A 15 -4.72 5.14 10.58
N THR A 16 -4.41 4.38 9.54
CA THR A 16 -3.07 3.81 9.35
C THR A 16 -2.00 4.89 9.13
N SER A 17 -2.35 5.94 8.40
CA SER A 17 -1.44 7.06 8.13
C SER A 17 -1.16 7.90 9.37
N ILE A 18 -2.17 8.19 10.17
CA ILE A 18 -2.05 8.96 11.43
C ILE A 18 -1.29 8.13 12.48
N ALA A 19 -1.61 6.83 12.63
CA ALA A 19 -0.97 5.97 13.61
C ALA A 19 0.55 5.89 13.41
N ASN A 20 1.02 5.94 12.17
CA ASN A 20 2.46 5.94 11.85
C ASN A 20 3.18 7.17 12.43
N VAL A 21 2.56 8.35 12.37
CA VAL A 21 3.12 9.59 12.93
C VAL A 21 3.13 9.57 14.47
N ALA A 22 2.18 8.89 15.09
CA ALA A 22 2.05 8.83 16.54
C ALA A 22 3.00 7.82 17.22
N LEU A 23 3.69 6.96 16.48
CA LEU A 23 4.55 5.90 17.05
C LEU A 23 5.56 6.40 18.10
N PRO A 24 6.32 7.49 17.89
CA PRO A 24 7.26 7.98 18.90
C PRO A 24 6.58 8.38 20.21
N HIS A 25 5.38 8.99 20.14
CA HIS A 25 4.59 9.37 21.30
C HIS A 25 4.05 8.13 22.05
N ILE A 26 3.62 7.11 21.31
CA ILE A 26 3.18 5.83 21.88
C ILE A 26 4.35 5.13 22.58
N ALA A 27 5.51 5.05 21.93
CA ALA A 27 6.72 4.49 22.52
C ALA A 27 7.09 5.20 23.83
N GLY A 28 7.11 6.54 23.81
CA GLY A 28 7.39 7.36 25.01
C GLY A 28 6.39 7.15 26.13
N THR A 29 5.08 7.05 25.82
CA THR A 29 4.02 6.87 26.81
C THR A 29 4.15 5.54 27.55
N TYR A 30 4.51 4.45 26.85
CA TYR A 30 4.60 3.13 27.45
C TYR A 30 6.03 2.74 27.86
N GLY A 31 7.03 3.63 27.68
CA GLY A 31 8.44 3.30 27.94
C GLY A 31 8.95 2.17 27.08
N ALA A 32 8.40 2.00 25.89
CA ALA A 32 8.74 0.95 24.95
C ALA A 32 9.84 1.40 23.99
N SER A 33 10.63 0.44 23.51
CA SER A 33 11.56 0.68 22.39
C SER A 33 10.82 1.02 21.09
N SER A 34 11.52 1.64 20.14
CA SER A 34 10.95 1.90 18.81
C SER A 34 10.51 0.60 18.12
N ASP A 35 11.30 -0.48 18.25
CA ASP A 35 10.99 -1.80 17.71
C ASP A 35 9.70 -2.40 18.29
N GLU A 36 9.47 -2.23 19.60
CA GLU A 36 8.26 -2.69 20.25
C GLU A 36 7.05 -1.88 19.82
N ALA A 37 7.19 -0.56 19.68
CA ALA A 37 6.11 0.31 19.24
C ALA A 37 5.65 0.01 17.80
N THR A 38 6.54 -0.45 16.91
CA THR A 38 6.16 -0.81 15.53
C THR A 38 5.12 -1.94 15.48
N TRP A 39 5.03 -2.79 16.52
CA TRP A 39 3.98 -3.82 16.59
C TRP A 39 2.56 -3.24 16.56
N VAL A 40 2.37 -1.99 16.90
CA VAL A 40 1.07 -1.29 16.77
C VAL A 40 0.63 -1.22 15.30
N LEU A 41 1.57 -1.03 14.36
CA LEU A 41 1.28 -1.05 12.92
C LEU A 41 1.30 -2.47 12.35
N THR A 42 2.34 -3.25 12.68
CA THR A 42 2.52 -4.62 12.21
C THR A 42 1.31 -5.50 12.51
N SER A 43 0.80 -5.45 13.75
CA SER A 43 -0.34 -6.26 14.16
C SER A 43 -1.62 -5.94 13.38
N TYR A 44 -1.85 -4.67 13.07
CA TYR A 44 -2.95 -4.23 12.20
C TYR A 44 -2.78 -4.76 10.77
N LEU A 45 -1.59 -4.58 10.18
CA LEU A 45 -1.30 -5.01 8.81
C LEU A 45 -1.45 -6.51 8.65
N VAL A 46 -0.90 -7.30 9.59
CA VAL A 46 -1.02 -8.77 9.59
C VAL A 46 -2.48 -9.20 9.67
N ALA A 47 -3.25 -8.63 10.59
CA ALA A 47 -4.66 -8.97 10.75
C ALA A 47 -5.48 -8.60 9.49
N SER A 48 -5.23 -7.43 8.92
CA SER A 48 -5.85 -6.98 7.67
C SER A 48 -5.47 -7.90 6.49
N ALA A 49 -4.18 -8.24 6.36
CA ALA A 49 -3.69 -9.12 5.29
C ALA A 49 -4.31 -10.52 5.34
N ILE A 50 -4.58 -11.05 6.54
CA ILE A 50 -5.28 -12.33 6.73
C ILE A 50 -6.74 -12.25 6.25
N VAL A 51 -7.45 -11.17 6.58
CA VAL A 51 -8.87 -11.01 6.25
C VAL A 51 -9.08 -10.73 4.77
N LEU A 52 -8.16 -10.03 4.11
CA LEU A 52 -8.27 -9.66 2.70
C LEU A 52 -8.63 -10.84 1.77
N PRO A 53 -7.87 -11.94 1.68
CA PRO A 53 -8.18 -13.02 0.75
C PRO A 53 -9.47 -13.78 1.10
N ILE A 54 -9.83 -13.85 2.38
CA ILE A 54 -11.03 -14.56 2.84
C ILE A 54 -12.30 -13.71 2.79
N SER A 55 -12.17 -12.38 2.65
CA SER A 55 -13.30 -11.45 2.69
C SER A 55 -14.35 -11.73 1.61
N GLY A 56 -13.94 -12.19 0.42
CA GLY A 56 -14.86 -12.56 -0.65
C GLY A 56 -15.77 -13.73 -0.26
N TRP A 57 -15.23 -14.75 0.38
CA TRP A 57 -15.99 -15.89 0.91
C TRP A 57 -16.91 -15.47 2.08
N LEU A 58 -16.42 -14.60 2.98
CA LEU A 58 -17.25 -14.09 4.08
C LEU A 58 -18.45 -13.30 3.56
N GLN A 59 -18.27 -12.48 2.51
CA GLN A 59 -19.34 -11.75 1.84
C GLN A 59 -20.36 -12.70 1.19
N ASP A 60 -19.89 -13.76 0.53
CA ASP A 60 -20.76 -14.75 -0.08
C ASP A 60 -21.60 -15.52 0.96
N ARG A 61 -21.02 -15.82 2.12
CA ARG A 61 -21.65 -16.61 3.18
C ARG A 61 -22.62 -15.82 4.06
N PHE A 62 -22.21 -14.62 4.49
CA PHE A 62 -22.98 -13.80 5.45
C PHE A 62 -23.82 -12.71 4.78
N GLY A 63 -23.59 -12.42 3.49
CA GLY A 63 -24.14 -11.30 2.75
C GLY A 63 -23.19 -10.09 2.80
N ARG A 64 -23.06 -9.40 1.69
CA ARG A 64 -22.11 -8.30 1.51
C ARG A 64 -22.41 -7.13 2.43
N LYS A 65 -23.68 -6.68 2.47
CA LYS A 65 -24.10 -5.59 3.35
C LYS A 65 -23.80 -5.88 4.80
N ARG A 66 -24.16 -7.07 5.29
CA ARG A 66 -23.94 -7.46 6.69
C ARG A 66 -22.45 -7.53 7.01
N PHE A 67 -21.67 -8.17 6.15
CA PHE A 67 -20.23 -8.30 6.34
C PHE A 67 -19.57 -6.92 6.36
N TYR A 68 -19.86 -6.05 5.38
CA TYR A 68 -19.35 -4.69 5.32
C TYR A 68 -19.69 -3.89 6.58
N MET A 69 -20.96 -3.89 7.01
CA MET A 69 -21.36 -3.20 8.24
C MET A 69 -20.69 -3.76 9.49
N THR A 70 -20.49 -5.08 9.56
CA THR A 70 -19.74 -5.71 10.66
C THR A 70 -18.28 -5.24 10.65
N CYS A 71 -17.65 -5.15 9.48
CA CYS A 71 -16.29 -4.63 9.34
C CYS A 71 -16.18 -3.17 9.82
N VAL A 72 -17.10 -2.29 9.39
CA VAL A 72 -17.13 -0.89 9.85
C VAL A 72 -17.35 -0.80 11.36
N ALA A 73 -18.29 -1.58 11.91
CA ALA A 73 -18.58 -1.61 13.35
C ALA A 73 -17.37 -2.12 14.14
N LEU A 74 -16.77 -3.25 13.71
CA LEU A 74 -15.60 -3.82 14.36
C LEU A 74 -14.42 -2.84 14.33
N PHE A 75 -14.14 -2.23 13.18
CA PHE A 75 -13.10 -1.22 13.04
C PHE A 75 -13.33 -0.04 13.99
N THR A 76 -14.54 0.52 14.00
CA THR A 76 -14.89 1.69 14.83
C THR A 76 -14.81 1.38 16.31
N ILE A 77 -15.37 0.25 16.76
CA ILE A 77 -15.33 -0.16 18.16
C ILE A 77 -13.89 -0.43 18.60
N SER A 78 -13.12 -1.16 17.79
CA SER A 78 -11.72 -1.46 18.10
C SER A 78 -10.87 -0.19 18.12
N SER A 79 -11.16 0.79 17.24
CA SER A 79 -10.50 2.10 17.27
C SER A 79 -10.75 2.83 18.58
N VAL A 80 -11.99 2.84 19.08
CA VAL A 80 -12.30 3.42 20.41
C VAL A 80 -11.54 2.68 21.51
N LEU A 81 -11.46 1.34 21.45
CA LEU A 81 -10.68 0.55 22.40
C LEU A 81 -9.17 0.84 22.32
N CYS A 82 -8.62 1.11 21.13
CA CYS A 82 -7.24 1.60 20.99
C CYS A 82 -7.03 2.93 21.71
N GLY A 83 -8.00 3.85 21.61
CA GLY A 83 -7.96 5.12 22.33
C GLY A 83 -8.06 5.01 23.86
N PHE A 84 -8.55 3.89 24.39
CA PHE A 84 -8.58 3.59 25.82
C PHE A 84 -7.48 2.62 26.28
N ALA A 85 -6.53 2.28 25.42
CA ALA A 85 -5.47 1.34 25.78
C ALA A 85 -4.60 1.87 26.91
N THR A 86 -4.39 1.06 27.94
CA THR A 86 -3.58 1.38 29.12
C THR A 86 -2.18 0.74 29.08
N SER A 87 -1.92 -0.11 28.09
CA SER A 87 -0.63 -0.76 27.87
C SER A 87 -0.38 -1.02 26.40
N LEU A 88 0.89 -1.16 26.01
CA LEU A 88 1.27 -1.50 24.64
C LEU A 88 0.63 -2.84 24.20
N GLY A 89 0.59 -3.85 25.07
CA GLY A 89 -0.03 -5.15 24.78
C GLY A 89 -1.53 -5.03 24.51
N MET A 90 -2.26 -4.20 25.27
CA MET A 90 -3.67 -3.92 25.02
C MET A 90 -3.85 -3.19 23.68
N LEU A 91 -3.00 -2.22 23.39
CA LEU A 91 -3.04 -1.48 22.12
C LEU A 91 -2.81 -2.42 20.94
N VAL A 92 -1.79 -3.28 21.00
CA VAL A 92 -1.49 -4.29 19.96
C VAL A 92 -2.68 -5.23 19.76
N PHE A 93 -3.30 -5.74 20.85
CA PHE A 93 -4.45 -6.61 20.75
C PHE A 93 -5.66 -5.91 20.09
N THR A 94 -5.96 -4.69 20.50
CA THR A 94 -7.06 -3.92 19.89
C THR A 94 -6.77 -3.54 18.44
N ARG A 95 -5.50 -3.35 18.05
CA ARG A 95 -5.07 -3.16 16.66
C ARG A 95 -5.28 -4.42 15.82
N ILE A 96 -5.10 -5.62 16.37
CA ILE A 96 -5.45 -6.88 15.67
C ILE A 96 -6.95 -6.89 15.34
N LEU A 97 -7.81 -6.56 16.30
CA LEU A 97 -9.26 -6.49 16.07
C LEU A 97 -9.63 -5.43 15.03
N GLN A 98 -8.98 -4.26 15.09
CA GLN A 98 -9.19 -3.17 14.15
C GLN A 98 -8.75 -3.56 12.74
N GLY A 99 -7.59 -4.23 12.59
CA GLY A 99 -7.11 -4.76 11.33
C GLY A 99 -8.02 -5.82 10.73
N ALA A 100 -8.59 -6.69 11.59
CA ALA A 100 -9.59 -7.66 11.14
C ALA A 100 -10.86 -6.99 10.59
N GLY A 101 -11.28 -5.86 11.13
CA GLY A 101 -12.34 -5.02 10.56
C GLY A 101 -11.90 -4.35 9.26
N GLY A 102 -10.73 -3.70 9.27
CA GLY A 102 -10.19 -2.95 8.13
C GLY A 102 -10.01 -3.79 6.86
N GLY A 103 -9.44 -5.00 6.98
CA GLY A 103 -9.16 -5.88 5.85
C GLY A 103 -10.40 -6.27 5.01
N GLY A 104 -11.60 -6.14 5.56
CA GLY A 104 -12.85 -6.41 4.84
C GLY A 104 -13.45 -5.19 4.12
N LEU A 105 -13.02 -3.96 4.42
CA LEU A 105 -13.65 -2.72 3.93
C LEU A 105 -13.44 -2.53 2.43
N ALA A 106 -12.20 -2.37 1.99
CA ALA A 106 -11.86 -2.12 0.60
C ALA A 106 -12.40 -3.15 -0.41
N PRO A 107 -12.29 -4.49 -0.15
CA PRO A 107 -12.89 -5.49 -1.03
C PRO A 107 -14.42 -5.39 -1.12
N SER A 108 -15.08 -5.11 0.02
CA SER A 108 -16.55 -4.99 0.05
C SER A 108 -17.03 -3.78 -0.71
N GLU A 109 -16.36 -2.63 -0.55
CA GLU A 109 -16.67 -1.40 -1.26
C GLU A 109 -16.52 -1.55 -2.77
N GLN A 110 -15.41 -2.11 -3.23
CA GLN A 110 -15.19 -2.34 -4.65
C GLN A 110 -16.24 -3.29 -5.25
N ALA A 111 -16.64 -4.33 -4.52
CA ALA A 111 -17.70 -5.23 -4.97
C ALA A 111 -19.08 -4.53 -5.02
N ILE A 112 -19.39 -3.67 -4.02
CA ILE A 112 -20.61 -2.84 -4.01
C ILE A 112 -20.61 -1.89 -5.22
N LEU A 113 -19.50 -1.20 -5.47
CA LEU A 113 -19.38 -0.27 -6.60
C LEU A 113 -19.52 -0.98 -7.95
N ALA A 114 -18.91 -2.17 -8.09
CA ALA A 114 -18.98 -2.96 -9.32
C ALA A 114 -20.40 -3.44 -9.65
N ASP A 115 -21.23 -3.69 -8.64
CA ASP A 115 -22.60 -4.15 -8.83
C ASP A 115 -23.63 -3.01 -8.94
N THR A 116 -23.38 -1.93 -8.20
CA THR A 116 -24.31 -0.79 -8.17
C THR A 116 -24.26 0.06 -9.45
N PHE A 117 -23.07 0.16 -10.05
CA PHE A 117 -22.86 1.03 -11.22
C PHE A 117 -22.78 0.24 -12.53
N SER A 118 -23.40 0.77 -13.58
CA SER A 118 -23.25 0.23 -14.94
C SER A 118 -21.80 0.29 -15.41
N ILE A 119 -21.43 -0.54 -16.39
CA ILE A 119 -20.05 -0.64 -16.91
C ILE A 119 -19.51 0.74 -17.32
N GLU A 120 -20.34 1.60 -17.90
CA GLU A 120 -19.99 2.94 -18.36
C GLU A 120 -19.69 3.90 -17.20
N LYS A 121 -20.36 3.73 -16.07
CA LYS A 121 -20.23 4.59 -14.87
C LYS A 121 -19.29 4.03 -13.81
N ARG A 122 -18.85 2.77 -13.93
CA ARG A 122 -17.92 2.14 -12.97
C ARG A 122 -16.64 2.92 -12.83
N GLY A 123 -16.08 3.43 -13.93
CA GLY A 123 -14.86 4.25 -13.89
C GLY A 123 -14.98 5.46 -12.97
N GLN A 124 -16.13 6.15 -13.00
CA GLN A 124 -16.40 7.29 -12.13
C GLN A 124 -16.56 6.86 -10.66
N ALA A 125 -17.24 5.73 -10.42
CA ALA A 125 -17.40 5.19 -9.06
C ALA A 125 -16.06 4.78 -8.44
N PHE A 126 -15.21 4.09 -9.21
CA PHE A 126 -13.87 3.74 -8.78
C PHE A 126 -12.93 4.96 -8.65
N ALA A 127 -13.20 6.05 -9.39
CA ALA A 127 -12.48 7.31 -9.20
C ALA A 127 -12.77 7.93 -7.83
N VAL A 128 -14.04 7.92 -7.38
CA VAL A 128 -14.42 8.38 -6.03
C VAL A 128 -13.71 7.55 -4.95
N TYR A 129 -13.72 6.22 -5.09
CA TYR A 129 -12.99 5.32 -4.20
C TYR A 129 -11.49 5.65 -4.19
N GLY A 130 -10.88 5.77 -5.36
CA GLY A 130 -9.45 6.07 -5.49
C GLY A 130 -9.07 7.44 -4.89
N MET A 131 -9.93 8.45 -5.00
CA MET A 131 -9.70 9.76 -4.34
C MET A 131 -9.58 9.60 -2.82
N ALA A 132 -10.44 8.82 -2.18
CA ALA A 132 -10.38 8.60 -0.73
C ALA A 132 -9.10 7.86 -0.31
N VAL A 133 -8.74 6.79 -1.05
CA VAL A 133 -7.50 6.02 -0.79
C VAL A 133 -6.24 6.89 -0.87
N VAL A 134 -6.26 7.93 -1.70
CA VAL A 134 -5.11 8.81 -1.89
C VAL A 134 -5.16 10.06 -1.00
N ALA A 135 -6.35 10.62 -0.77
CA ALA A 135 -6.50 11.81 0.07
C ALA A 135 -6.15 11.53 1.53
N ALA A 136 -6.50 10.36 2.03
CA ALA A 136 -6.27 9.99 3.42
C ALA A 136 -4.79 9.99 3.81
N PRO A 137 -3.85 9.35 3.07
CA PRO A 137 -2.42 9.42 3.37
C PRO A 137 -1.82 10.82 3.21
N ALA A 138 -2.38 11.64 2.31
CA ALA A 138 -1.91 13.01 2.10
C ALA A 138 -2.25 13.94 3.27
N ILE A 139 -3.39 13.72 3.90
CA ILE A 139 -3.92 14.55 5.00
C ILE A 139 -3.50 13.96 6.37
N GLY A 140 -3.35 12.64 6.44
CA GLY A 140 -3.11 11.90 7.69
C GLY A 140 -1.96 12.43 8.54
N PRO A 141 -0.74 12.58 8.01
CA PRO A 141 0.40 13.07 8.79
C PRO A 141 0.18 14.45 9.38
N THR A 142 -0.45 15.36 8.63
CA THR A 142 -0.75 16.72 9.10
C THR A 142 -1.78 16.71 10.25
N ILE A 143 -2.88 15.96 10.08
CA ILE A 143 -3.90 15.84 11.14
C ILE A 143 -3.32 15.09 12.33
N GLY A 144 -2.59 14.00 12.09
CA GLY A 144 -1.99 13.18 13.15
C GLY A 144 -0.98 13.94 13.97
N GLY A 145 -0.07 14.67 13.33
CA GLY A 145 0.90 15.52 13.99
C GLY A 145 0.20 16.60 14.82
N TRP A 146 -0.75 17.32 14.22
CA TRP A 146 -1.50 18.35 14.96
C TRP A 146 -2.23 17.80 16.18
N ILE A 147 -2.87 16.63 16.07
CA ILE A 147 -3.57 16.00 17.22
C ILE A 147 -2.56 15.59 18.30
N THR A 148 -1.46 14.96 17.93
CA THR A 148 -0.47 14.47 18.90
C THR A 148 0.26 15.62 19.62
N ASP A 149 0.54 16.71 18.93
CA ASP A 149 1.24 17.86 19.49
C ASP A 149 0.37 18.75 20.38
N ASN A 150 -0.93 18.89 20.05
CA ASN A 150 -1.84 19.81 20.75
C ASN A 150 -2.73 19.13 21.80
N TYR A 151 -2.96 17.81 21.68
CA TYR A 151 -3.81 17.06 22.61
C TYR A 151 -3.06 15.85 23.17
N ASN A 152 -3.40 14.66 22.66
CA ASN A 152 -2.79 13.39 23.07
C ASN A 152 -2.96 12.39 21.93
N TRP A 153 -1.98 11.51 21.74
CA TRP A 153 -2.01 10.51 20.67
C TRP A 153 -3.28 9.60 20.72
N HIS A 154 -3.91 9.41 21.85
CA HIS A 154 -5.16 8.62 21.96
C HIS A 154 -6.28 9.17 21.07
N TRP A 155 -6.33 10.49 20.84
CA TRP A 155 -7.34 11.14 20.01
C TRP A 155 -7.26 10.74 18.52
N ILE A 156 -6.11 10.26 18.04
CA ILE A 156 -6.00 9.76 16.68
C ILE A 156 -6.94 8.58 16.40
N PHE A 157 -7.28 7.80 17.45
CA PHE A 157 -8.20 6.69 17.35
C PHE A 157 -9.65 7.13 17.52
N PHE A 158 -9.92 8.14 18.37
CA PHE A 158 -11.27 8.63 18.58
C PHE A 158 -11.84 9.39 17.37
N ILE A 159 -11.00 9.96 16.49
CA ILE A 159 -11.45 10.62 15.25
C ILE A 159 -12.22 9.67 14.32
N ASN A 160 -12.00 8.37 14.43
CA ASN A 160 -12.69 7.34 13.65
C ASN A 160 -14.14 7.14 14.11
N LEU A 161 -14.48 7.47 15.35
CA LEU A 161 -15.82 7.24 15.91
C LEU A 161 -16.93 7.98 15.16
N PRO A 162 -16.88 9.32 14.97
CA PRO A 162 -17.91 10.03 14.23
C PRO A 162 -18.01 9.58 12.77
N ILE A 163 -16.89 9.29 12.12
CA ILE A 163 -16.84 8.83 10.74
C ILE A 163 -17.46 7.43 10.62
N GLY A 164 -17.12 6.53 11.55
CA GLY A 164 -17.65 5.16 11.58
C GLY A 164 -19.17 5.13 11.85
N ILE A 165 -19.67 5.93 12.78
CA ILE A 165 -21.11 6.04 13.04
C ILE A 165 -21.84 6.57 11.80
N LEU A 166 -21.32 7.61 11.15
CA LEU A 166 -21.90 8.17 9.94
C LEU A 166 -21.90 7.13 8.79
N SER A 167 -20.77 6.41 8.62
CA SER A 167 -20.65 5.33 7.63
C SER A 167 -21.67 4.21 7.88
N LEU A 168 -21.82 3.76 9.13
CA LEU A 168 -22.82 2.74 9.50
C LEU A 168 -24.24 3.21 9.20
N PHE A 169 -24.57 4.45 9.61
CA PHE A 169 -25.90 5.01 9.37
C PHE A 169 -26.23 5.11 7.88
N LEU A 170 -25.36 5.72 7.10
CA LEU A 170 -25.57 5.88 5.66
C LEU A 170 -25.61 4.52 4.94
N SER A 171 -24.69 3.61 5.27
CA SER A 171 -24.63 2.29 4.64
C SER A 171 -25.84 1.42 4.98
N SER A 172 -26.39 1.54 6.19
CA SER A 172 -27.62 0.84 6.59
C SER A 172 -28.81 1.22 5.69
N ARG A 173 -28.87 2.47 5.22
CA ARG A 173 -29.95 3.01 4.40
C ARG A 173 -29.71 2.86 2.89
N MET A 174 -28.47 2.90 2.43
CA MET A 174 -28.14 3.06 1.01
C MET A 174 -27.53 1.82 0.35
N VAL A 175 -27.04 0.87 1.14
CA VAL A 175 -26.44 -0.36 0.61
C VAL A 175 -27.46 -1.50 0.69
N GLU A 176 -27.62 -2.21 -0.43
CA GLU A 176 -28.48 -3.38 -0.53
C GLU A 176 -27.71 -4.55 -1.14
N ASP A 177 -28.06 -5.77 -0.70
CA ASP A 177 -27.53 -6.98 -1.31
C ASP A 177 -28.25 -7.26 -2.64
N PRO A 178 -27.55 -7.49 -3.75
CA PRO A 178 -28.20 -7.83 -5.01
C PRO A 178 -28.93 -9.18 -4.92
N PRO A 179 -30.05 -9.37 -5.69
CA PRO A 179 -30.89 -10.58 -5.59
C PRO A 179 -30.12 -11.88 -5.75
N TYR A 180 -29.16 -11.95 -6.68
CA TYR A 180 -28.35 -13.14 -6.90
C TYR A 180 -27.52 -13.54 -5.66
N LEU A 181 -27.07 -12.56 -4.88
CA LEU A 181 -26.29 -12.81 -3.67
C LEU A 181 -27.17 -13.32 -2.53
N VAL A 182 -28.42 -12.84 -2.46
CA VAL A 182 -29.40 -13.34 -1.50
C VAL A 182 -29.70 -14.84 -1.75
N GLU A 183 -29.85 -15.22 -3.03
CA GLU A 183 -30.07 -16.62 -3.43
C GLU A 183 -28.82 -17.49 -3.14
N LYS A 184 -27.64 -17.03 -3.57
CA LYS A 184 -26.37 -17.71 -3.30
C LYS A 184 -26.14 -17.95 -1.80
N ARG A 185 -26.52 -17.00 -0.94
CA ARG A 185 -26.40 -17.12 0.53
C ARG A 185 -27.27 -18.25 1.08
N LYS A 186 -28.49 -18.48 0.53
CA LYS A 186 -29.36 -19.59 0.95
C LYS A 186 -28.67 -20.92 0.70
N THR A 187 -28.04 -21.10 -0.46
CA THR A 187 -27.29 -22.28 -0.84
C THR A 187 -25.99 -22.46 -0.02
N ALA A 188 -25.28 -21.37 0.24
CA ALA A 188 -24.02 -21.40 0.98
C ALA A 188 -24.18 -21.74 2.47
N ARG A 189 -25.34 -21.45 3.08
CA ARG A 189 -25.59 -21.76 4.50
C ARG A 189 -25.50 -23.24 4.85
N GLY A 190 -25.82 -24.13 3.89
CA GLY A 190 -25.72 -25.58 4.07
C GLY A 190 -24.33 -26.19 3.83
N GLN A 191 -23.39 -25.39 3.30
CA GLN A 191 -22.04 -25.87 2.99
C GLN A 191 -21.14 -25.87 4.22
N LYS A 192 -20.33 -26.94 4.37
CA LYS A 192 -19.31 -27.02 5.42
C LYS A 192 -18.25 -25.94 5.19
N VAL A 193 -17.79 -25.35 6.28
CA VAL A 193 -16.68 -24.38 6.26
C VAL A 193 -15.38 -25.13 6.06
N ASP A 194 -14.55 -24.64 5.14
CA ASP A 194 -13.19 -25.15 4.96
C ASP A 194 -12.24 -24.54 6.00
N PHE A 195 -12.25 -25.11 7.21
CA PHE A 195 -11.36 -24.68 8.28
C PHE A 195 -9.89 -24.90 7.95
N THR A 196 -9.57 -25.93 7.14
CA THR A 196 -8.19 -26.21 6.74
C THR A 196 -7.66 -25.14 5.80
N GLY A 197 -8.41 -24.78 4.75
CA GLY A 197 -8.04 -23.67 3.86
C GLY A 197 -7.95 -22.35 4.62
N LEU A 198 -8.88 -22.09 5.55
CA LEU A 198 -8.86 -20.89 6.40
C LEU A 198 -7.59 -20.82 7.26
N ALA A 199 -7.22 -21.90 7.93
CA ALA A 199 -6.02 -21.95 8.76
C ALA A 199 -4.74 -21.78 7.93
N LEU A 200 -4.67 -22.48 6.78
CA LEU A 200 -3.51 -22.38 5.88
C LEU A 200 -3.28 -20.96 5.34
N VAL A 201 -4.35 -20.29 4.89
CA VAL A 201 -4.22 -18.92 4.38
C VAL A 201 -3.92 -17.94 5.51
N ALA A 202 -4.58 -18.07 6.67
CA ALA A 202 -4.37 -17.17 7.79
C ALA A 202 -2.93 -17.26 8.34
N LEU A 203 -2.46 -18.48 8.59
CA LEU A 203 -1.09 -18.70 9.06
C LEU A 203 -0.05 -18.37 7.99
N GLY A 204 -0.29 -18.78 6.73
CA GLY A 204 0.65 -18.55 5.63
C GLY A 204 0.82 -17.07 5.31
N VAL A 205 -0.29 -16.34 5.12
CA VAL A 205 -0.27 -14.89 4.82
C VAL A 205 0.20 -14.09 6.04
N GLY A 206 -0.29 -14.42 7.25
CA GLY A 206 0.11 -13.72 8.45
C GLY A 206 1.61 -13.86 8.74
N THR A 207 2.17 -15.07 8.59
CA THR A 207 3.62 -15.29 8.75
C THR A 207 4.42 -14.59 7.64
N LEU A 208 3.92 -14.61 6.39
CA LEU A 208 4.57 -13.92 5.27
C LEU A 208 4.63 -12.39 5.49
N GLU A 209 3.55 -11.81 6.00
CA GLU A 209 3.48 -10.37 6.29
C GLU A 209 4.49 -9.99 7.40
N ILE A 210 4.60 -10.80 8.45
CA ILE A 210 5.63 -10.61 9.49
C ILE A 210 7.04 -10.70 8.89
N VAL A 211 7.29 -11.64 7.98
CA VAL A 211 8.59 -11.78 7.30
C VAL A 211 8.90 -10.52 6.48
N PHE A 212 7.94 -9.96 5.76
CA PHE A 212 8.15 -8.74 4.97
C PHE A 212 8.37 -7.51 5.87
N ASP A 213 7.62 -7.40 6.95
CA ASP A 213 7.72 -6.27 7.87
C ASP A 213 9.01 -6.29 8.71
N LYS A 214 9.39 -7.47 9.23
CA LYS A 214 10.51 -7.63 10.16
C LYS A 214 11.79 -8.18 9.53
N GLY A 215 11.73 -8.61 8.27
CA GLY A 215 12.86 -9.24 7.60
C GLY A 215 14.10 -8.38 7.56
N GLN A 216 13.95 -7.12 7.13
CA GLN A 216 15.07 -6.18 7.05
C GLN A 216 15.64 -5.83 8.44
N GLU A 217 14.76 -5.58 9.42
CA GLU A 217 15.14 -5.24 10.79
C GLU A 217 15.95 -6.35 11.48
N LYS A 218 15.66 -7.61 11.13
CA LYS A 218 16.28 -8.81 11.73
C LYS A 218 17.32 -9.48 10.83
N ASP A 219 17.90 -8.76 9.86
CA ASP A 219 18.92 -9.26 8.94
C ASP A 219 18.49 -10.51 8.14
N TRP A 220 17.22 -10.54 7.69
CA TRP A 220 16.68 -11.58 6.81
C TRP A 220 17.14 -13.00 7.17
N PHE A 221 17.83 -13.67 6.27
CA PHE A 221 18.27 -15.06 6.44
C PHE A 221 19.50 -15.22 7.37
N GLY A 222 20.09 -14.14 7.87
CA GLY A 222 21.01 -14.16 8.99
C GLY A 222 20.32 -14.52 10.31
N SER A 223 19.01 -14.25 10.41
CA SER A 223 18.18 -14.62 11.57
C SER A 223 17.56 -16.01 11.39
N HIS A 224 17.80 -16.91 12.32
CA HIS A 224 17.14 -18.22 12.35
C HIS A 224 15.61 -18.11 12.46
N LEU A 225 15.11 -17.07 13.15
CA LEU A 225 13.67 -16.82 13.29
C LEU A 225 13.05 -16.47 11.95
N ILE A 226 13.61 -15.50 11.22
CA ILE A 226 13.09 -15.07 9.91
C ILE A 226 13.23 -16.18 8.87
N THR A 227 14.34 -16.93 8.89
CA THR A 227 14.54 -18.10 8.02
C THR A 227 13.46 -19.16 8.29
N GLY A 228 13.23 -19.51 9.55
CA GLY A 228 12.19 -20.46 9.95
C GLY A 228 10.78 -19.97 9.58
N ALA A 229 10.48 -18.69 9.83
CA ALA A 229 9.22 -18.07 9.48
C ALA A 229 9.00 -18.07 7.95
N THR A 230 10.05 -17.77 7.16
CA THR A 230 9.97 -17.80 5.68
C THR A 230 9.67 -19.21 5.18
N LEU A 231 10.38 -20.23 5.69
CA LEU A 231 10.12 -21.63 5.32
C LEU A 231 8.71 -22.05 5.72
N ALA A 232 8.23 -21.66 6.89
CA ALA A 232 6.87 -21.92 7.34
C ALA A 232 5.83 -21.24 6.43
N ALA A 233 6.01 -19.94 6.15
CA ALA A 233 5.11 -19.19 5.28
C ALA A 233 5.02 -19.81 3.87
N VAL A 234 6.17 -20.11 3.26
CA VAL A 234 6.23 -20.71 1.92
C VAL A 234 5.56 -22.11 1.92
N SER A 235 5.85 -22.94 2.92
CA SER A 235 5.27 -24.27 3.03
C SER A 235 3.76 -24.22 3.22
N LEU A 236 3.26 -23.33 4.09
CA LEU A 236 1.84 -23.13 4.34
C LEU A 236 1.10 -22.61 3.10
N LEU A 237 1.70 -21.66 2.36
CA LEU A 237 1.11 -21.12 1.15
C LEU A 237 1.12 -22.14 0.00
N ILE A 238 2.16 -22.96 -0.13
CA ILE A 238 2.16 -24.07 -1.09
C ILE A 238 1.06 -25.08 -0.73
N ALA A 239 0.96 -25.45 0.54
CA ALA A 239 -0.09 -26.34 1.02
C ALA A 239 -1.50 -25.74 0.80
N PHE A 240 -1.66 -24.41 1.03
CA PHE A 240 -2.88 -23.68 0.75
C PHE A 240 -3.27 -23.73 -0.72
N VAL A 241 -2.34 -23.40 -1.64
CA VAL A 241 -2.60 -23.45 -3.09
C VAL A 241 -2.97 -24.86 -3.52
N TRP A 242 -2.25 -25.88 -3.04
CA TRP A 242 -2.53 -27.27 -3.36
C TRP A 242 -3.91 -27.71 -2.84
N TRP A 243 -4.27 -27.31 -1.60
CA TRP A 243 -5.53 -27.60 -0.98
C TRP A 243 -6.71 -26.95 -1.72
N GLU A 244 -6.67 -25.63 -1.91
CA GLU A 244 -7.72 -24.84 -2.56
C GLU A 244 -7.96 -25.26 -4.02
N TRP A 245 -6.89 -25.70 -4.73
CA TRP A 245 -7.04 -26.17 -6.10
C TRP A 245 -7.85 -27.44 -6.22
N ARG A 246 -7.79 -28.31 -5.20
CA ARG A 246 -8.48 -29.60 -5.13
C ARG A 246 -9.81 -29.53 -4.39
N HIS A 247 -9.97 -28.54 -3.52
CA HIS A 247 -11.18 -28.43 -2.70
C HIS A 247 -12.41 -28.10 -3.55
N ARG A 248 -13.56 -28.73 -3.22
CA ARG A 248 -14.82 -28.59 -3.97
C ARG A 248 -15.46 -27.20 -3.76
N ASN A 249 -15.35 -26.65 -2.56
CA ASN A 249 -15.88 -25.34 -2.17
C ASN A 249 -14.74 -24.50 -1.56
N PRO A 250 -13.80 -23.98 -2.40
CA PRO A 250 -12.64 -23.27 -1.92
C PRO A 250 -13.03 -21.92 -1.28
N ILE A 251 -12.28 -21.49 -0.27
CA ILE A 251 -12.40 -20.15 0.33
C ILE A 251 -11.94 -19.10 -0.67
N VAL A 252 -10.83 -19.37 -1.34
CA VAL A 252 -10.27 -18.51 -2.40
C VAL A 252 -10.29 -19.30 -3.71
N ASP A 253 -11.13 -18.91 -4.65
CA ASP A 253 -11.23 -19.59 -5.93
C ASP A 253 -10.04 -19.25 -6.85
N LEU A 254 -8.92 -19.95 -6.64
CA LEU A 254 -7.69 -19.77 -7.44
C LEU A 254 -7.92 -20.09 -8.93
N LYS A 255 -8.98 -20.81 -9.29
CA LYS A 255 -9.32 -21.11 -10.70
C LYS A 255 -9.69 -19.84 -11.48
N LEU A 256 -10.11 -18.78 -10.78
CA LEU A 256 -10.35 -17.46 -11.40
C LEU A 256 -9.09 -16.89 -12.08
N LEU A 257 -7.90 -17.19 -11.59
CA LEU A 257 -6.64 -16.76 -12.20
C LEU A 257 -6.44 -17.31 -13.63
N LYS A 258 -7.13 -18.39 -14.01
CA LYS A 258 -7.14 -18.89 -15.40
C LYS A 258 -7.91 -17.98 -16.35
N ILE A 259 -8.78 -17.13 -15.83
CA ILE A 259 -9.49 -16.15 -16.65
C ILE A 259 -8.47 -15.06 -17.02
N ARG A 260 -8.15 -14.99 -18.32
CA ARG A 260 -7.05 -14.17 -18.85
C ARG A 260 -7.08 -12.71 -18.36
N ASN A 261 -8.25 -12.08 -18.36
CA ASN A 261 -8.36 -10.70 -17.87
C ASN A 261 -8.06 -10.58 -16.39
N PHE A 262 -8.65 -11.46 -15.59
CA PHE A 262 -8.49 -11.42 -14.15
C PHE A 262 -7.04 -11.76 -13.73
N GLY A 263 -6.47 -12.85 -14.26
CA GLY A 263 -5.09 -13.22 -13.93
C GLY A 263 -4.06 -12.14 -14.30
N THR A 264 -4.21 -11.54 -15.50
CA THR A 264 -3.35 -10.40 -15.89
C THR A 264 -3.55 -9.20 -14.98
N ALA A 265 -4.80 -8.87 -14.64
CA ALA A 265 -5.11 -7.73 -13.78
C ALA A 265 -4.57 -7.90 -12.35
N VAL A 266 -4.61 -9.11 -11.79
CA VAL A 266 -4.04 -9.43 -10.47
C VAL A 266 -2.53 -9.18 -10.47
N GLY A 267 -1.81 -9.64 -11.49
CA GLY A 267 -0.37 -9.37 -11.64
C GLY A 267 -0.07 -7.86 -11.74
N LEU A 268 -0.86 -7.13 -12.53
CA LEU A 268 -0.72 -5.68 -12.66
C LEU A 268 -1.06 -4.93 -11.36
N GLN A 269 -2.05 -5.40 -10.58
CA GLN A 269 -2.37 -4.85 -9.26
C GLN A 269 -1.25 -5.07 -8.24
N PHE A 270 -0.61 -6.24 -8.27
CA PHE A 270 0.54 -6.53 -7.41
C PHE A 270 1.67 -5.51 -7.65
N VAL A 271 2.05 -5.30 -8.91
CA VAL A 271 3.11 -4.33 -9.23
C VAL A 271 2.69 -2.89 -8.96
N LEU A 272 1.41 -2.55 -9.17
CA LEU A 272 0.87 -1.24 -8.80
C LEU A 272 1.04 -0.99 -7.29
N GLY A 273 0.74 -2.00 -6.46
CA GLY A 273 0.97 -1.94 -5.01
C GLY A 273 2.43 -1.73 -4.67
N MET A 274 3.33 -2.50 -5.29
CA MET A 274 4.78 -2.38 -5.09
C MET A 274 5.30 -0.96 -5.36
N VAL A 275 4.88 -0.34 -6.46
CA VAL A 275 5.31 1.03 -6.80
C VAL A 275 4.70 2.08 -5.89
N LEU A 276 3.39 1.97 -5.62
CA LEU A 276 2.68 2.95 -4.81
C LEU A 276 3.25 3.01 -3.39
N PHE A 277 3.34 1.88 -2.71
CA PHE A 277 3.83 1.81 -1.34
C PHE A 277 5.34 1.99 -1.26
N GLY A 278 6.11 1.39 -2.17
CA GLY A 278 7.56 1.55 -2.21
C GLY A 278 8.00 2.99 -2.34
N THR A 279 7.43 3.75 -3.30
CA THR A 279 7.80 5.17 -3.47
C THR A 279 7.30 6.06 -2.32
N THR A 280 6.21 5.68 -1.65
CA THR A 280 5.70 6.39 -0.48
C THR A 280 6.63 6.26 0.72
N VAL A 281 7.41 5.19 0.81
CA VAL A 281 8.43 4.98 1.85
C VAL A 281 9.77 5.62 1.43
N LEU A 282 10.23 5.37 0.20
CA LEU A 282 11.57 5.79 -0.24
C LEU A 282 11.76 7.30 -0.32
N ILE A 283 10.76 8.02 -0.83
CA ILE A 283 10.89 9.48 -1.04
C ILE A 283 11.04 10.24 0.27
N PRO A 284 10.21 10.03 1.32
CA PRO A 284 10.44 10.69 2.61
C PRO A 284 11.75 10.29 3.28
N GLN A 285 12.15 9.02 3.18
CA GLN A 285 13.43 8.56 3.72
C GLN A 285 14.60 9.28 3.06
N PHE A 286 14.61 9.40 1.74
CA PHE A 286 15.62 10.16 1.00
C PHE A 286 15.68 11.62 1.46
N LEU A 287 14.54 12.30 1.55
CA LEU A 287 14.46 13.70 1.95
C LEU A 287 14.93 13.92 3.39
N GLN A 288 14.53 13.06 4.32
CA GLN A 288 14.87 13.24 5.73
C GLN A 288 16.28 12.77 6.06
N LEU A 289 16.68 11.56 5.62
CA LEU A 289 17.94 10.95 6.03
C LEU A 289 19.15 11.49 5.27
N LEU A 290 19.01 11.83 3.96
CA LEU A 290 20.13 12.30 3.16
C LEU A 290 20.18 13.81 3.00
N LEU A 291 19.03 14.46 2.82
CA LEU A 291 18.97 15.91 2.59
C LEU A 291 18.72 16.70 3.87
N GLY A 292 18.35 16.04 4.98
CA GLY A 292 18.12 16.70 6.27
C GLY A 292 16.83 17.54 6.32
N TYR A 293 15.88 17.31 5.40
CA TYR A 293 14.57 17.95 5.45
C TYR A 293 13.78 17.46 6.66
N THR A 294 12.92 18.33 7.19
CA THR A 294 12.01 17.96 8.28
C THR A 294 10.95 16.95 7.82
N ALA A 295 10.34 16.25 8.76
CA ALA A 295 9.21 15.35 8.47
C ALA A 295 8.05 16.10 7.79
N GLU A 296 7.80 17.35 8.19
CA GLU A 296 6.81 18.21 7.58
C GLU A 296 7.11 18.48 6.10
N GLN A 297 8.35 18.88 5.78
CA GLN A 297 8.79 19.13 4.40
C GLN A 297 8.71 17.87 3.52
N ALA A 298 9.10 16.71 4.06
CA ALA A 298 8.93 15.42 3.38
C ALA A 298 7.45 15.09 3.16
N GLY A 299 6.60 15.42 4.14
CA GLY A 299 5.15 15.33 4.02
C GLY A 299 4.58 16.19 2.89
N TRP A 300 5.06 17.43 2.73
CA TRP A 300 4.67 18.29 1.61
C TRP A 300 4.99 17.67 0.25
N ALA A 301 6.15 17.02 0.12
CA ALA A 301 6.50 16.33 -1.13
C ALA A 301 5.53 15.17 -1.47
N LEU A 302 5.05 14.42 -0.47
CA LEU A 302 4.03 13.39 -0.67
C LEU A 302 2.66 14.00 -0.98
N SER A 303 2.28 15.05 -0.25
CA SER A 303 0.98 15.70 -0.36
C SER A 303 0.76 16.34 -1.73
N THR A 304 1.79 16.91 -2.36
CA THR A 304 1.69 17.43 -3.75
C THR A 304 1.35 16.31 -4.74
N GLY A 305 1.96 15.12 -4.59
CA GLY A 305 1.58 13.94 -5.36
C GLY A 305 0.14 13.50 -5.08
N GLY A 306 -0.28 13.51 -3.81
CA GLY A 306 -1.65 13.21 -3.41
C GLY A 306 -2.68 14.14 -4.04
N LEU A 307 -2.41 15.45 -4.03
CA LEU A 307 -3.26 16.45 -4.70
C LEU A 307 -3.36 16.19 -6.21
N ALA A 308 -2.24 15.92 -6.88
CA ALA A 308 -2.25 15.59 -8.30
C ALA A 308 -3.12 14.36 -8.60
N LEU A 309 -3.08 13.34 -7.75
CA LEU A 309 -3.94 12.15 -7.87
C LEU A 309 -5.42 12.50 -7.68
N ILE A 310 -5.79 13.33 -6.70
CA ILE A 310 -7.17 13.78 -6.48
C ILE A 310 -7.75 14.43 -7.74
N PHE A 311 -6.98 15.27 -8.43
CA PHE A 311 -7.41 15.89 -9.69
C PHE A 311 -7.43 14.92 -10.87
N MET A 312 -6.48 13.99 -10.93
CA MET A 312 -6.37 13.06 -12.05
C MET A 312 -7.35 11.88 -11.97
N MET A 313 -7.81 11.49 -10.77
CA MET A 313 -8.78 10.40 -10.59
C MET A 313 -10.10 10.61 -11.35
N PRO A 314 -10.81 11.77 -11.24
CA PRO A 314 -12.00 12.04 -12.03
C PRO A 314 -11.74 12.04 -13.55
N VAL A 315 -10.59 12.55 -13.97
CA VAL A 315 -10.19 12.55 -15.39
C VAL A 315 -10.05 11.12 -15.91
N ALA A 316 -9.30 10.28 -15.19
CA ALA A 316 -9.14 8.88 -15.55
C ALA A 316 -10.48 8.12 -15.54
N GLY A 317 -11.36 8.39 -14.56
CA GLY A 317 -12.68 7.80 -14.46
C GLY A 317 -13.58 8.14 -15.67
N GLN A 318 -13.53 9.39 -16.16
CA GLN A 318 -14.24 9.81 -17.36
C GLN A 318 -13.64 9.20 -18.64
N LEU A 319 -12.31 9.13 -18.72
CA LEU A 319 -11.62 8.56 -19.88
C LEU A 319 -11.96 7.08 -20.08
N VAL A 320 -12.07 6.30 -18.99
CA VAL A 320 -12.47 4.88 -19.08
C VAL A 320 -13.83 4.71 -19.74
N GLY A 321 -14.78 5.61 -19.50
CA GLY A 321 -16.10 5.57 -20.14
C GLY A 321 -16.11 6.04 -21.61
N ARG A 322 -15.11 6.80 -22.05
CA ARG A 322 -15.04 7.41 -23.39
C ARG A 322 -14.12 6.64 -24.36
N VAL A 323 -13.07 6.05 -23.85
CA VAL A 323 -12.07 5.35 -24.69
C VAL A 323 -12.60 3.97 -25.10
N ARG A 324 -12.49 3.63 -26.38
CA ARG A 324 -12.90 2.32 -26.91
C ARG A 324 -12.14 1.13 -26.32
N ASP A 325 -10.94 1.36 -25.87
CA ASP A 325 -10.05 0.32 -25.36
C ASP A 325 -9.32 0.78 -24.09
N ALA A 326 -9.86 0.40 -22.94
CA ALA A 326 -9.31 0.77 -21.63
C ALA A 326 -7.87 0.27 -21.39
N ARG A 327 -7.39 -0.72 -22.16
CA ARG A 327 -6.02 -1.25 -22.09
C ARG A 327 -4.98 -0.20 -22.49
N ILE A 328 -5.35 0.68 -23.43
CA ILE A 328 -4.48 1.78 -23.87
C ILE A 328 -4.22 2.74 -22.70
N LEU A 329 -5.25 3.04 -21.89
CA LEU A 329 -5.09 3.89 -20.71
C LEU A 329 -4.12 3.28 -19.70
N VAL A 330 -4.21 1.97 -19.46
CA VAL A 330 -3.28 1.26 -18.56
C VAL A 330 -1.84 1.36 -19.07
N SER A 331 -1.63 1.13 -20.36
CA SER A 331 -0.29 1.24 -20.97
C SER A 331 0.28 2.65 -20.89
N ILE A 332 -0.55 3.67 -21.19
CA ILE A 332 -0.15 5.08 -21.04
C ILE A 332 0.17 5.38 -19.56
N GLY A 333 -0.66 4.92 -18.64
CA GLY A 333 -0.44 5.12 -17.20
C GLY A 333 0.90 4.53 -16.72
N TYR A 334 1.21 3.29 -17.13
CA TYR A 334 2.51 2.69 -16.83
C TYR A 334 3.68 3.42 -17.51
N ALA A 335 3.53 3.84 -18.76
CA ALA A 335 4.57 4.61 -19.43
C ALA A 335 4.86 5.95 -18.74
N VAL A 336 3.82 6.70 -18.35
CA VAL A 336 3.95 7.95 -17.62
C VAL A 336 4.59 7.71 -16.24
N THR A 337 4.17 6.67 -15.52
CA THR A 337 4.76 6.33 -14.22
C THR A 337 6.23 5.92 -14.34
N ALA A 338 6.59 5.13 -15.37
CA ALA A 338 7.98 4.75 -15.66
C ALA A 338 8.85 5.98 -15.95
N LEU A 339 8.37 6.91 -16.78
CA LEU A 339 9.07 8.16 -17.07
C LEU A 339 9.22 9.03 -15.82
N GLY A 340 8.19 9.09 -14.98
CA GLY A 340 8.24 9.79 -13.69
C GLY A 340 9.28 9.20 -12.74
N LEU A 341 9.36 7.87 -12.65
CA LEU A 341 10.39 7.16 -11.89
C LEU A 341 11.78 7.36 -12.49
N TYR A 342 11.91 7.39 -13.81
CA TYR A 342 13.16 7.70 -14.48
C TYR A 342 13.66 9.12 -14.15
N ASN A 343 12.78 10.10 -14.04
CA ASN A 343 13.21 11.44 -13.59
C ASN A 343 13.77 11.42 -12.16
N LEU A 344 13.22 10.57 -11.27
CA LEU A 344 13.76 10.39 -9.92
C LEU A 344 15.14 9.73 -9.90
N THR A 345 15.62 9.12 -10.98
CA THR A 345 17.01 8.63 -11.05
C THR A 345 18.05 9.75 -11.15
N ARG A 346 17.61 10.99 -11.41
CA ARG A 346 18.48 12.18 -11.54
C ARG A 346 18.61 12.96 -10.26
N ILE A 347 18.18 12.40 -9.12
CA ILE A 347 18.36 13.02 -7.81
C ILE A 347 19.84 13.16 -7.49
N ASP A 348 20.16 14.20 -6.75
CA ASP A 348 21.47 14.43 -6.14
C ASP A 348 21.31 15.00 -4.72
N LEU A 349 22.41 15.15 -4.00
CA LEU A 349 22.39 15.70 -2.64
C LEU A 349 22.08 17.19 -2.57
N GLY A 350 22.00 17.88 -3.70
CA GLY A 350 21.65 19.29 -3.81
C GLY A 350 20.25 19.55 -4.36
N VAL A 351 19.45 18.50 -4.61
CA VAL A 351 18.14 18.64 -5.21
C VAL A 351 17.20 19.45 -4.32
N ALA A 352 16.58 20.49 -4.91
CA ALA A 352 15.63 21.33 -4.20
C ALA A 352 14.30 20.60 -3.93
N LEU A 353 13.65 20.89 -2.80
CA LEU A 353 12.37 20.32 -2.41
C LEU A 353 11.30 20.50 -3.50
N GLY A 354 11.23 21.70 -4.15
CA GLY A 354 10.28 21.96 -5.24
C GLY A 354 10.49 21.06 -6.45
N THR A 355 11.72 20.68 -6.78
CA THR A 355 12.03 19.74 -7.85
C THR A 355 11.54 18.34 -7.49
N MET A 356 11.73 17.90 -6.25
CA MET A 356 11.21 16.62 -5.75
C MET A 356 9.68 16.57 -5.77
N MET A 357 9.02 17.66 -5.36
CA MET A 357 7.55 17.78 -5.46
C MET A 357 7.09 17.64 -6.90
N LEU A 358 7.72 18.31 -7.84
CA LEU A 358 7.38 18.24 -9.27
C LEU A 358 7.57 16.82 -9.82
N TRP A 359 8.71 16.19 -9.54
CA TRP A 359 8.97 14.81 -9.98
C TRP A 359 8.02 13.79 -9.35
N ARG A 360 7.63 14.00 -8.09
CA ARG A 360 6.59 13.20 -7.44
C ARG A 360 5.26 13.32 -8.18
N VAL A 361 4.84 14.51 -8.56
CA VAL A 361 3.63 14.73 -9.38
C VAL A 361 3.71 13.94 -10.69
N PHE A 362 4.80 14.07 -11.43
CA PHE A 362 4.98 13.31 -12.69
C PHE A 362 4.93 11.80 -12.48
N GLN A 363 5.53 11.31 -11.40
CA GLN A 363 5.56 9.88 -11.10
C GLN A 363 4.15 9.33 -10.79
N VAL A 364 3.32 10.07 -10.05
CA VAL A 364 2.03 9.57 -9.61
C VAL A 364 0.89 9.82 -10.60
N ILE A 365 1.00 10.81 -11.49
CA ILE A 365 -0.08 11.21 -12.40
C ILE A 365 -0.52 10.08 -13.36
N GLY A 366 0.35 9.10 -13.62
CA GLY A 366 0.06 7.90 -14.38
C GLY A 366 -0.76 6.86 -13.61
N LEU A 367 -0.69 6.84 -12.28
CA LEU A 367 -1.30 5.79 -11.46
C LEU A 367 -2.84 5.70 -11.59
N PRO A 368 -3.61 6.79 -11.66
CA PRO A 368 -5.06 6.73 -11.91
C PRO A 368 -5.42 6.09 -13.25
N LEU A 369 -4.59 6.31 -14.29
CA LEU A 369 -4.77 5.68 -15.61
C LEU A 369 -4.47 4.18 -15.59
N VAL A 370 -3.82 3.69 -14.56
CA VAL A 370 -3.60 2.26 -14.30
C VAL A 370 -4.71 1.71 -13.41
N PHE A 371 -4.91 2.32 -12.23
CA PHE A 371 -5.76 1.81 -11.18
C PHE A 371 -7.23 1.68 -11.61
N ILE A 372 -7.82 2.75 -12.18
CA ILE A 372 -9.25 2.76 -12.52
C ILE A 372 -9.59 1.80 -13.65
N PRO A 373 -8.86 1.80 -14.79
CA PRO A 373 -9.13 0.83 -15.85
C PRO A 373 -8.91 -0.62 -15.41
N ILE A 374 -7.85 -0.94 -14.67
CA ILE A 374 -7.62 -2.29 -14.17
C ILE A 374 -8.75 -2.72 -13.24
N SER A 375 -9.19 -1.85 -12.32
CA SER A 375 -10.31 -2.13 -11.42
C SER A 375 -11.62 -2.39 -12.16
N THR A 376 -11.81 -1.81 -13.36
CA THR A 376 -12.99 -2.10 -14.20
C THR A 376 -12.80 -3.37 -15.04
N LEU A 377 -11.59 -3.60 -15.58
CA LEU A 377 -11.27 -4.74 -16.43
C LEU A 377 -11.24 -6.07 -15.67
N ASN A 378 -10.96 -6.05 -14.38
CA ASN A 378 -11.00 -7.22 -13.50
C ASN A 378 -12.32 -8.01 -13.58
N TYR A 379 -13.43 -7.31 -13.77
CA TYR A 379 -14.77 -7.89 -13.81
C TYR A 379 -15.20 -8.34 -15.22
N VAL A 380 -14.39 -8.10 -16.25
CA VAL A 380 -14.75 -8.43 -17.64
C VAL A 380 -14.53 -9.92 -17.90
N GLY A 381 -15.62 -10.59 -18.31
CA GLY A 381 -15.59 -12.04 -18.60
C GLY A 381 -15.68 -12.94 -17.37
N VAL A 382 -15.98 -12.37 -16.21
CA VAL A 382 -16.23 -13.11 -14.97
C VAL A 382 -17.73 -13.02 -14.61
N PRO A 383 -18.35 -14.13 -14.14
CA PRO A 383 -19.73 -14.11 -13.66
C PRO A 383 -19.88 -13.13 -12.47
N ARG A 384 -21.02 -12.42 -12.42
CA ARG A 384 -21.31 -11.43 -11.36
C ARG A 384 -21.30 -12.03 -9.96
N GLU A 385 -21.65 -13.30 -9.85
CA GLU A 385 -21.66 -14.09 -8.60
C GLU A 385 -20.26 -14.22 -7.97
N LYS A 386 -19.20 -13.92 -8.74
CA LYS A 386 -17.80 -13.96 -8.29
C LYS A 386 -17.23 -12.58 -7.94
N ASN A 387 -18.02 -11.50 -8.05
CA ASN A 387 -17.55 -10.13 -7.84
C ASN A 387 -16.89 -9.92 -6.46
N ASN A 388 -17.40 -10.58 -5.41
CA ASN A 388 -16.81 -10.50 -4.08
C ASN A 388 -15.40 -11.11 -4.04
N GLN A 389 -15.20 -12.23 -4.74
CA GLN A 389 -13.89 -12.88 -4.80
C GLN A 389 -12.91 -12.12 -5.69
N ILE A 390 -13.39 -11.50 -6.77
CA ILE A 390 -12.56 -10.64 -7.65
C ILE A 390 -12.01 -9.46 -6.86
N SER A 391 -12.86 -8.73 -6.15
CA SER A 391 -12.44 -7.56 -5.38
C SER A 391 -11.50 -7.94 -4.23
N SER A 392 -11.81 -9.02 -3.51
CA SER A 392 -10.98 -9.58 -2.45
C SER A 392 -9.57 -9.92 -2.94
N PHE A 393 -9.48 -10.70 -4.00
CA PHE A 393 -8.21 -11.15 -4.56
C PHE A 393 -7.38 -10.00 -5.15
N SER A 394 -8.04 -9.04 -5.81
CA SER A 394 -7.37 -7.86 -6.38
C SER A 394 -6.77 -6.94 -5.30
N ASN A 395 -7.51 -6.72 -4.21
CA ASN A 395 -7.01 -5.95 -3.07
C ASN A 395 -5.89 -6.69 -2.33
N PHE A 396 -6.04 -8.00 -2.15
CA PHE A 396 -4.99 -8.84 -1.58
C PHE A 396 -3.70 -8.76 -2.41
N ALA A 397 -3.78 -8.93 -3.73
CA ALA A 397 -2.62 -8.82 -4.60
C ALA A 397 -1.94 -7.44 -4.52
N ARG A 398 -2.71 -6.36 -4.47
CA ARG A 398 -2.17 -5.00 -4.33
C ARG A 398 -1.48 -4.79 -3.00
N ASN A 399 -2.09 -5.22 -1.88
CA ASN A 399 -1.50 -5.07 -0.55
C ASN A 399 -0.25 -5.94 -0.40
N LEU A 400 -0.32 -7.20 -0.82
CA LEU A 400 0.84 -8.10 -0.82
C LEU A 400 1.98 -7.54 -1.68
N GLY A 401 1.65 -6.96 -2.84
CA GLY A 401 2.61 -6.25 -3.68
C GLY A 401 3.24 -5.05 -2.97
N GLY A 402 2.46 -4.33 -2.17
CA GLY A 402 2.94 -3.23 -1.34
C GLY A 402 3.95 -3.67 -0.29
N SER A 403 3.60 -4.66 0.52
CA SER A 403 4.48 -5.19 1.58
C SER A 403 5.75 -5.81 0.98
N PHE A 404 5.61 -6.62 -0.07
CA PHE A 404 6.74 -7.18 -0.80
C PHE A 404 7.63 -6.08 -1.40
N GLY A 405 7.02 -5.08 -2.05
CA GLY A 405 7.75 -3.98 -2.69
C GLY A 405 8.54 -3.15 -1.69
N THR A 406 7.94 -2.80 -0.57
CA THR A 406 8.61 -2.06 0.50
C THR A 406 9.79 -2.88 1.06
N ALA A 407 9.58 -4.13 1.41
CA ALA A 407 10.61 -5.03 1.94
C ALA A 407 11.78 -5.21 0.95
N MET A 408 11.49 -5.46 -0.31
CA MET A 408 12.50 -5.62 -1.36
C MET A 408 13.31 -4.34 -1.62
N LEU A 409 12.63 -3.19 -1.66
CA LEU A 409 13.27 -1.92 -1.96
C LEU A 409 14.15 -1.43 -0.81
N THR A 410 13.71 -1.59 0.44
CA THR A 410 14.55 -1.26 1.61
C THR A 410 15.79 -2.14 1.68
N THR A 411 15.63 -3.45 1.44
CA THR A 411 16.76 -4.38 1.37
C THR A 411 17.71 -4.05 0.22
N PHE A 412 17.16 -3.72 -0.95
CA PHE A 412 17.96 -3.33 -2.12
C PHE A 412 18.76 -2.06 -1.84
N LEU A 413 18.15 -1.06 -1.18
CA LEU A 413 18.84 0.17 -0.80
C LEU A 413 20.05 -0.11 0.10
N GLU A 414 19.87 -0.87 1.18
CA GLU A 414 20.94 -1.14 2.12
C GLU A 414 22.08 -1.94 1.49
N ARG A 415 21.74 -3.00 0.73
CA ARG A 415 22.77 -3.82 0.06
C ARG A 415 23.53 -3.05 -1.02
N THR A 416 22.84 -2.26 -1.83
CA THR A 416 23.50 -1.43 -2.85
C THR A 416 24.30 -0.29 -2.22
N ALA A 417 23.87 0.25 -1.08
CA ALA A 417 24.64 1.23 -0.33
C ALA A 417 25.97 0.64 0.14
N GLN A 418 25.97 -0.59 0.67
CA GLN A 418 27.20 -1.30 1.07
C GLN A 418 28.14 -1.52 -0.13
N VAL A 419 27.60 -1.94 -1.28
CA VAL A 419 28.39 -2.13 -2.51
C VAL A 419 28.98 -0.80 -2.99
N HIS A 420 28.19 0.27 -3.03
CA HIS A 420 28.68 1.59 -3.42
C HIS A 420 29.70 2.14 -2.41
N GLN A 421 29.47 1.95 -1.11
CA GLN A 421 30.41 2.36 -0.08
C GLN A 421 31.75 1.65 -0.21
N ALA A 422 31.76 0.34 -0.46
CA ALA A 422 32.99 -0.40 -0.72
C ALA A 422 33.69 0.06 -1.98
N ALA A 423 32.94 0.27 -3.09
CA ALA A 423 33.49 0.76 -4.34
C ALA A 423 34.06 2.19 -4.22
N LEU A 424 33.35 3.12 -3.63
CA LEU A 424 33.79 4.49 -3.41
C LEU A 424 34.98 4.54 -2.41
N GLY A 425 34.92 3.72 -1.36
CA GLY A 425 35.97 3.59 -0.36
C GLY A 425 37.33 3.20 -0.96
N SER A 426 37.33 2.35 -1.98
CA SER A 426 38.57 1.96 -2.68
C SER A 426 39.24 3.12 -3.43
N HIS A 427 38.50 4.20 -3.73
CA HIS A 427 38.99 5.41 -4.40
C HIS A 427 39.36 6.53 -3.41
N VAL A 428 38.99 6.39 -2.13
CA VAL A 428 39.36 7.34 -1.07
C VAL A 428 40.73 6.93 -0.51
N VAL A 429 41.77 7.33 -1.22
CA VAL A 429 43.15 6.98 -0.86
C VAL A 429 43.72 8.07 0.03
N PRO A 430 44.11 7.76 1.29
CA PRO A 430 44.91 8.69 2.11
C PRO A 430 46.17 9.11 1.36
N GLY A 431 46.48 10.43 1.33
CA GLY A 431 47.56 10.98 0.54
C GLY A 431 47.16 11.45 -0.86
N SER A 432 45.95 11.19 -1.34
CA SER A 432 45.46 11.79 -2.58
C SER A 432 45.15 13.26 -2.36
N TYR A 433 45.39 14.10 -3.37
CA TYR A 433 45.12 15.55 -3.31
C TYR A 433 43.68 15.88 -2.90
N ALA A 434 42.71 15.15 -3.42
CA ALA A 434 41.28 15.33 -3.10
C ALA A 434 40.96 15.01 -1.64
N TYR A 435 41.45 13.89 -1.13
CA TYR A 435 41.27 13.49 0.26
C TYR A 435 41.92 14.49 1.23
N GLU A 436 43.20 14.80 1.01
CA GLU A 436 43.94 15.73 1.86
C GLU A 436 43.31 17.13 1.87
N THR A 437 42.88 17.63 0.71
CA THR A 437 42.18 18.92 0.59
C THR A 437 40.85 18.90 1.36
N PHE A 438 40.06 17.84 1.25
CA PHE A 438 38.80 17.72 1.97
C PHE A 438 39.04 17.70 3.48
N VAL A 439 39.95 16.80 3.94
CA VAL A 439 40.27 16.66 5.38
C VAL A 439 40.84 17.93 5.94
N ALA A 440 41.76 18.62 5.22
CA ALA A 440 42.35 19.88 5.66
C ALA A 440 41.29 20.99 5.81
N LYS A 441 40.40 21.14 4.82
CA LYS A 441 39.30 22.12 4.85
C LYS A 441 38.33 21.84 6.01
N THR A 442 37.94 20.60 6.20
CA THR A 442 37.01 20.20 7.26
C THR A 442 37.63 20.31 8.64
N LYS A 443 38.93 19.94 8.78
CA LYS A 443 39.72 20.13 9.99
C LYS A 443 39.81 21.61 10.37
N ALA A 444 40.09 22.49 9.41
CA ALA A 444 40.14 23.94 9.64
C ALA A 444 38.79 24.48 10.14
N ALA A 445 37.68 24.01 9.54
CA ALA A 445 36.33 24.39 9.98
C ALA A 445 36.06 23.94 11.44
N PHE A 446 36.37 22.70 11.80
CA PHE A 446 36.18 22.20 13.18
C PHE A 446 37.12 22.92 14.19
N ALA A 447 38.34 23.26 13.78
CA ALA A 447 39.26 24.02 14.63
C ALA A 447 38.74 25.44 14.92
N THR A 448 38.10 26.11 13.94
CA THR A 448 37.49 27.42 14.10
C THR A 448 36.35 27.41 15.14
N PHE A 449 35.63 26.28 15.25
CA PHE A 449 34.60 26.07 16.29
C PHE A 449 35.16 25.59 17.65
N GLY A 450 36.50 25.55 17.83
CA GLY A 450 37.13 25.22 19.09
C GLY A 450 37.20 23.73 19.46
N HIS A 451 36.98 22.81 18.50
CA HIS A 451 37.05 21.37 18.75
C HIS A 451 38.51 20.88 18.87
N ALA A 452 38.90 20.41 20.05
CA ALA A 452 40.24 19.86 20.30
C ALA A 452 40.58 18.64 19.40
N ASN A 453 39.56 17.88 18.99
CA ASN A 453 39.70 16.65 18.17
C ASN A 453 39.40 16.93 16.68
N ALA A 454 39.65 18.14 16.16
CA ALA A 454 39.30 18.55 14.81
C ALA A 454 39.78 17.59 13.70
N ALA A 455 40.95 16.93 13.86
CA ALA A 455 41.46 15.97 12.89
C ALA A 455 40.63 14.68 12.85
N GLN A 456 40.24 14.14 14.00
CA GLN A 456 39.39 12.95 14.08
C GLN A 456 37.98 13.23 13.55
N LEU A 457 37.44 14.41 13.88
CA LEU A 457 36.14 14.87 13.37
C LEU A 457 36.16 15.02 11.84
N ALA A 458 37.25 15.53 11.26
CA ALA A 458 37.38 15.67 9.81
C ALA A 458 37.45 14.32 9.08
N MET A 459 38.15 13.31 9.66
CA MET A 459 38.15 11.94 9.13
C MET A 459 36.77 11.29 9.25
N GLY A 460 36.10 11.48 10.39
CA GLY A 460 34.71 11.01 10.58
C GLY A 460 33.74 11.64 9.59
N ASP A 461 33.94 12.91 9.24
CA ASP A 461 33.13 13.62 8.28
C ASP A 461 33.35 13.12 6.84
N ALA A 462 34.60 12.82 6.48
CA ALA A 462 34.93 12.19 5.20
C ALA A 462 34.24 10.82 5.06
N TYR A 463 34.22 10.02 6.14
CA TYR A 463 33.51 8.74 6.15
C TYR A 463 31.99 8.93 6.04
N ARG A 464 31.41 9.91 6.74
CA ARG A 464 29.98 10.23 6.63
C ARG A 464 29.61 10.69 5.22
N GLU A 465 30.42 11.53 4.59
CA GLU A 465 30.17 11.99 3.23
C GLU A 465 30.25 10.82 2.23
N LEU A 466 31.21 9.92 2.38
CA LEU A 466 31.29 8.68 1.62
C LEU A 466 29.98 7.89 1.74
N GLY A 467 29.49 7.70 2.96
CA GLY A 467 28.23 7.01 3.22
C GLY A 467 27.02 7.72 2.60
N ARG A 468 26.98 9.07 2.66
CA ARG A 468 25.91 9.86 2.02
C ARG A 468 25.90 9.68 0.50
N GLN A 469 27.06 9.72 -0.15
CA GLN A 469 27.19 9.49 -1.60
C GLN A 469 26.81 8.07 -1.99
N ALA A 470 27.26 7.06 -1.22
CA ALA A 470 26.88 5.66 -1.43
C ALA A 470 25.37 5.45 -1.34
N ASN A 471 24.74 6.01 -0.32
CA ASN A 471 23.28 5.95 -0.14
C ASN A 471 22.56 6.68 -1.29
N MET A 472 23.02 7.87 -1.71
CA MET A 472 22.43 8.61 -2.81
C MET A 472 22.41 7.78 -4.10
N LEU A 473 23.54 7.13 -4.45
CA LEU A 473 23.60 6.21 -5.60
C LEU A 473 22.64 5.04 -5.47
N SER A 474 22.44 4.53 -4.25
CA SER A 474 21.49 3.44 -4.00
C SER A 474 20.05 3.85 -4.24
N TYR A 475 19.65 5.07 -3.87
CA TYR A 475 18.31 5.60 -4.20
C TYR A 475 18.14 5.77 -5.71
N GLN A 476 19.15 6.28 -6.42
CA GLN A 476 19.12 6.36 -7.89
C GLN A 476 18.90 4.98 -8.51
N ASN A 477 19.65 3.97 -8.06
CA ASN A 477 19.52 2.59 -8.53
C ASN A 477 18.13 2.00 -8.22
N ALA A 478 17.57 2.25 -7.04
CA ALA A 478 16.23 1.80 -6.67
C ALA A 478 15.15 2.40 -7.59
N PHE A 479 15.21 3.70 -7.87
CA PHE A 479 14.29 4.36 -8.81
C PHE A 479 14.50 3.86 -10.24
N TRP A 480 15.73 3.58 -10.65
CA TRP A 480 16.02 3.03 -11.96
C TRP A 480 15.42 1.62 -12.13
N VAL A 481 15.64 0.73 -11.17
CA VAL A 481 15.07 -0.63 -11.18
C VAL A 481 13.54 -0.58 -11.24
N MET A 482 12.91 0.28 -10.42
CA MET A 482 11.46 0.46 -10.47
C MET A 482 10.99 1.00 -11.82
N SER A 483 11.71 1.98 -12.40
CA SER A 483 11.37 2.53 -13.70
C SER A 483 11.39 1.46 -14.80
N VAL A 484 12.45 0.65 -14.84
CA VAL A 484 12.57 -0.46 -15.79
C VAL A 484 11.49 -1.52 -15.56
N ALA A 485 11.26 -1.92 -14.32
CA ALA A 485 10.23 -2.90 -13.98
C ALA A 485 8.83 -2.44 -14.46
N ILE A 486 8.50 -1.16 -14.30
CA ILE A 486 7.25 -0.59 -14.78
C ILE A 486 7.24 -0.45 -16.32
N ALA A 487 8.34 -0.07 -16.94
CA ALA A 487 8.42 0.04 -18.39
C ALA A 487 8.17 -1.32 -19.09
N VAL A 488 8.65 -2.41 -18.52
CA VAL A 488 8.38 -3.78 -19.00
C VAL A 488 6.88 -4.12 -18.95
N LEU A 489 6.11 -3.50 -18.05
CA LEU A 489 4.67 -3.75 -17.94
C LEU A 489 3.83 -2.98 -18.97
N VAL A 490 4.38 -2.00 -19.67
CA VAL A 490 3.64 -1.19 -20.67
C VAL A 490 2.91 -2.05 -21.71
N PRO A 491 3.49 -3.10 -22.28
CA PRO A 491 2.78 -3.98 -23.23
C PRO A 491 1.85 -5.00 -22.59
N ILE A 492 1.98 -5.30 -21.28
CA ILE A 492 1.24 -6.39 -20.62
C ILE A 492 -0.30 -6.22 -20.67
N PRO A 493 -0.89 -5.01 -20.59
CA PRO A 493 -2.35 -4.84 -20.72
C PRO A 493 -2.93 -5.40 -22.02
N TYR A 494 -2.17 -5.47 -23.09
CA TYR A 494 -2.61 -6.05 -24.37
C TYR A 494 -2.81 -7.57 -24.31
N LEU A 495 -2.30 -8.23 -23.26
CA LEU A 495 -2.64 -9.62 -22.98
C LEU A 495 -4.09 -9.79 -22.55
N MET A 496 -4.76 -8.75 -22.02
CA MET A 496 -6.16 -8.80 -21.65
C MET A 496 -7.07 -8.81 -22.89
N LYS A 497 -8.24 -9.44 -22.78
CA LYS A 497 -9.29 -9.36 -23.84
C LYS A 497 -9.95 -7.98 -23.79
N ARG A 498 -10.29 -7.46 -24.96
CA ARG A 498 -11.08 -6.21 -25.06
C ARG A 498 -12.40 -6.36 -24.33
N PRO A 499 -12.85 -5.35 -23.56
CA PRO A 499 -14.23 -5.34 -23.13
C PRO A 499 -15.14 -5.36 -24.36
N PRO A 500 -16.28 -6.08 -24.33
CA PRO A 500 -17.23 -6.03 -25.42
C PRO A 500 -17.57 -4.56 -25.68
N ALA A 501 -17.49 -4.12 -26.93
CA ALA A 501 -17.90 -2.80 -27.34
C ALA A 501 -19.33 -2.61 -26.85
N GLY A 502 -19.58 -1.61 -26.01
CA GLY A 502 -20.86 -1.38 -25.37
C GLY A 502 -21.98 -1.51 -26.42
N GLY A 503 -22.79 -2.53 -26.26
CA GLY A 503 -23.94 -2.73 -27.11
C GLY A 503 -24.83 -1.52 -26.93
N ARG A 504 -24.84 -0.59 -27.90
CA ARG A 504 -26.05 0.16 -28.20
C ARG A 504 -27.10 -0.93 -28.33
N ALA A 505 -27.95 -1.06 -27.31
CA ALA A 505 -29.19 -1.79 -27.46
C ALA A 505 -29.85 -1.22 -28.72
N ARG A 506 -29.70 -1.90 -29.84
CA ARG A 506 -30.58 -1.74 -30.98
C ARG A 506 -31.93 -2.10 -30.41
N GLY A 507 -32.70 -1.06 -30.11
CA GLY A 507 -34.13 -1.20 -29.96
C GLY A 507 -34.66 -1.96 -31.17
N ARG A 508 -34.86 -3.26 -31.01
CA ARG A 508 -35.81 -3.97 -31.82
C ARG A 508 -37.19 -3.44 -31.42
N GLY A 509 -37.61 -2.36 -32.06
CA GLY A 509 -39.01 -2.15 -32.29
C GLY A 509 -39.49 -3.39 -33.03
N GLY A 510 -40.31 -4.15 -32.36
CA GLY A 510 -41.11 -5.23 -32.90
C GLY A 510 -42.54 -4.89 -32.61
N HIS A 511 -43.26 -4.74 -33.67
CA HIS A 511 -44.72 -4.57 -33.79
C HIS A 511 -45.51 -5.51 -32.88
#